data_0eb7e0c023629e64fc480e6f9f80c6a4
#
_entry.id   0eb7e0c023629e64fc480e6f9f80c6a4
#
_cell.length_a   1.000
_cell.length_b   1.000
_cell.length_c   1.000
_cell.angle_alpha   90.00
_cell.angle_beta   90.00
_cell.angle_gamma   90.00
#
_symmetry.space_group_name_H-M   'P 1'
#
loop_
_entity.id
_entity.type
_entity.pdbx_description
1 polymer ?
#
loop_
_entity_poly.entity_id
_entity_poly.type
_entity_poly.pdbx_seq_one_letter_code
_entity_poly.pdbx_strand_id
1 'polypeptide(L)'
;ADPVANETILDGDHAVCHVVAVTAAKMNGMKASLDGFTIKNGSSQFSSVGSTTIGGVKFYQSYGAGIFIGNATVDILNCKIVDNTDIRMGAIRVDAGAEALFDNCVVADNATKSTTTYNCGGLWADGAKLLRINNCTFSNNKASGVAPCIYVFGDTGGKTNVLISLS
;
A
#
# COMPACT_ATOMS: atom_id res chain seq x y z
N ALA A 1 6.32 -21.70 -6.12
CA ALA A 1 7.46 -21.53 -5.20
C ALA A 1 6.93 -21.59 -3.78
N ASP A 2 7.70 -22.15 -2.85
CA ASP A 2 7.35 -22.14 -1.43
C ASP A 2 7.91 -20.83 -0.84
N PRO A 3 7.06 -19.85 -0.49
CA PRO A 3 7.50 -18.55 0.01
C PRO A 3 8.06 -18.62 1.44
N VAL A 4 7.93 -19.75 2.12
CA VAL A 4 8.52 -19.98 3.44
C VAL A 4 9.94 -20.52 3.31
N ALA A 5 10.16 -21.45 2.37
CA ALA A 5 11.48 -22.07 2.15
C ALA A 5 12.40 -21.20 1.26
N ASN A 6 11.83 -20.37 0.39
CA ASN A 6 12.56 -19.52 -0.57
C ASN A 6 11.97 -18.11 -0.57
N GLU A 7 12.17 -17.38 0.50
CA GLU A 7 11.67 -16.02 0.63
C GLU A 7 12.36 -15.09 -0.38
N THR A 8 11.56 -14.45 -1.22
CA THR A 8 12.04 -13.41 -2.14
C THR A 8 11.73 -12.04 -1.55
N ILE A 9 12.76 -11.28 -1.24
CA ILE A 9 12.65 -10.02 -0.51
C ILE A 9 12.88 -8.85 -1.46
N LEU A 10 11.96 -7.90 -1.45
CA LEU A 10 12.12 -6.55 -1.97
C LEU A 10 12.40 -5.63 -0.78
N ASP A 11 13.67 -5.28 -0.59
CA ASP A 11 14.13 -4.52 0.56
C ASP A 11 14.44 -3.06 0.16
N GLY A 12 13.78 -2.14 0.82
CA GLY A 12 13.97 -0.70 0.60
C GLY A 12 15.16 -0.12 1.34
N ASP A 13 15.82 -0.91 2.21
CA ASP A 13 17.00 -0.51 3.01
C ASP A 13 16.82 0.83 3.76
N HIS A 14 15.56 1.17 4.10
CA HIS A 14 15.16 2.47 4.66
C HIS A 14 15.59 3.69 3.81
N ALA A 15 15.96 3.48 2.55
CA ALA A 15 16.49 4.49 1.65
C ALA A 15 15.51 4.91 0.54
N VAL A 16 14.43 4.17 0.34
CA VAL A 16 13.43 4.44 -0.71
C VAL A 16 12.08 4.83 -0.13
N CYS A 17 11.41 5.77 -0.78
CA CYS A 17 10.07 6.22 -0.38
C CYS A 17 8.98 5.18 -0.65
N HIS A 18 9.16 4.36 -1.67
CA HIS A 18 8.29 3.25 -2.03
C HIS A 18 9.15 2.08 -2.46
N VAL A 19 8.94 0.91 -1.86
CA VAL A 19 9.61 -0.31 -2.32
C VAL A 19 9.01 -0.78 -3.64
N VAL A 20 7.69 -0.66 -3.77
CA VAL A 20 6.95 -0.97 -4.98
C VAL A 20 6.04 0.19 -5.36
N ALA A 21 6.06 0.59 -6.62
CA ALA A 21 5.14 1.55 -7.19
C ALA A 21 4.46 0.98 -8.44
N VAL A 22 3.13 0.97 -8.47
CA VAL A 22 2.34 0.45 -9.59
C VAL A 22 1.50 1.56 -10.19
N THR A 23 1.59 1.75 -11.51
CA THR A 23 0.78 2.71 -12.25
C THR A 23 0.33 2.17 -13.59
N ALA A 24 -0.89 2.55 -14.01
CA ALA A 24 -1.50 2.08 -15.26
C ALA A 24 -1.15 2.90 -16.51
N ALA A 25 -0.31 3.90 -16.42
CA ALA A 25 -0.12 4.90 -17.48
C ALA A 25 0.11 4.33 -18.90
N LYS A 26 0.43 3.07 -19.04
CA LYS A 26 0.59 2.39 -20.33
C LYS A 26 0.05 0.95 -20.34
N MET A 27 -0.77 0.58 -19.37
CA MET A 27 -1.16 -0.84 -19.22
C MET A 27 -2.37 -1.25 -20.08
N ASN A 28 -3.00 -0.35 -20.82
CA ASN A 28 -4.11 -0.66 -21.75
C ASN A 28 -5.07 -1.75 -21.26
N GLY A 29 -5.51 -1.67 -20.00
CA GLY A 29 -6.37 -2.68 -19.38
C GLY A 29 -5.64 -3.92 -18.86
N MET A 30 -4.32 -3.99 -18.94
CA MET A 30 -3.56 -5.07 -18.32
C MET A 30 -3.55 -4.93 -16.80
N LYS A 31 -3.47 -6.06 -16.14
CA LYS A 31 -3.36 -6.19 -14.70
C LYS A 31 -1.94 -6.57 -14.30
N ALA A 32 -1.38 -5.90 -13.30
CA ALA A 32 -0.14 -6.31 -12.67
C ALA A 32 -0.41 -7.39 -11.62
N SER A 33 0.58 -8.20 -11.30
CA SER A 33 0.53 -9.13 -10.18
C SER A 33 1.87 -9.24 -9.48
N LEU A 34 1.83 -9.24 -8.15
CA LEU A 34 2.95 -9.62 -7.29
C LEU A 34 2.51 -10.84 -6.46
N ASP A 35 3.31 -11.89 -6.47
CA ASP A 35 2.97 -13.14 -5.79
C ASP A 35 4.17 -13.70 -5.03
N GLY A 36 4.01 -13.91 -3.71
CA GLY A 36 5.01 -14.55 -2.85
C GLY A 36 6.19 -13.67 -2.43
N PHE A 37 6.09 -12.35 -2.47
CA PHE A 37 7.17 -11.43 -2.06
C PHE A 37 7.04 -10.98 -0.61
N THR A 38 8.19 -10.78 0.03
CA THR A 38 8.30 -9.95 1.24
C THR A 38 8.75 -8.54 0.84
N ILE A 39 7.93 -7.52 1.16
CA ILE A 39 8.13 -6.11 0.81
C ILE A 39 8.37 -5.36 2.12
N LYS A 40 9.61 -4.90 2.34
CA LYS A 40 10.01 -4.35 3.63
C LYS A 40 10.94 -3.16 3.56
N ASN A 41 11.11 -2.49 4.71
CA ASN A 41 12.06 -1.41 4.92
C ASN A 41 11.89 -0.22 3.97
N GLY A 42 10.70 -0.03 3.40
CA GLY A 42 10.36 1.24 2.76
C GLY A 42 10.29 2.35 3.80
N SER A 43 10.79 3.54 3.48
CA SER A 43 10.85 4.63 4.44
C SER A 43 10.63 5.98 3.78
N SER A 44 9.46 6.56 3.96
CA SER A 44 9.19 7.93 3.57
C SER A 44 9.71 8.88 4.65
N GLN A 45 11.03 9.12 4.67
CA GLN A 45 11.68 9.93 5.71
C GLN A 45 11.58 11.45 5.49
N PHE A 46 11.09 11.90 4.36
CA PHE A 46 11.14 13.30 4.01
C PHE A 46 9.90 14.06 4.48
N SER A 47 10.10 15.03 5.36
CA SER A 47 9.06 15.94 5.86
C SER A 47 8.49 16.88 4.78
N SER A 48 9.15 17.00 3.64
CA SER A 48 8.65 17.76 2.50
C SER A 48 7.80 16.83 1.61
N VAL A 49 6.61 17.28 1.24
CA VAL A 49 5.68 16.56 0.36
C VAL A 49 6.21 16.62 -1.08
N GLY A 50 7.38 16.00 -1.30
CA GLY A 50 7.88 15.77 -2.64
C GLY A 50 6.94 14.83 -3.40
N SER A 51 6.85 15.02 -4.69
CA SER A 51 6.12 14.11 -5.55
C SER A 51 6.85 13.91 -6.87
N THR A 52 6.72 12.72 -7.42
CA THR A 52 7.19 12.37 -8.76
C THR A 52 6.00 11.93 -9.60
N THR A 53 5.96 12.32 -10.86
CA THR A 53 4.91 11.87 -11.78
C THR A 53 5.45 10.74 -12.65
N ILE A 54 4.84 9.59 -12.57
CA ILE A 54 5.16 8.42 -13.38
C ILE A 54 3.90 8.05 -14.15
N GLY A 55 3.99 8.09 -15.48
CA GLY A 55 2.89 7.73 -16.33
C GLY A 55 1.60 8.55 -16.12
N GLY A 56 1.72 9.83 -15.80
CA GLY A 56 0.58 10.69 -15.52
C GLY A 56 -0.02 10.55 -14.11
N VAL A 57 0.48 9.61 -13.30
CA VAL A 57 0.09 9.44 -11.90
C VAL A 57 1.10 10.14 -10.99
N LYS A 58 0.60 10.91 -10.04
CA LYS A 58 1.41 11.63 -9.06
C LYS A 58 1.67 10.75 -7.84
N PHE A 59 2.92 10.37 -7.64
CA PHE A 59 3.38 9.62 -6.46
C PHE A 59 3.89 10.60 -5.40
N TYR A 60 3.27 10.60 -4.26
CA TYR A 60 3.71 11.40 -3.11
C TYR A 60 4.69 10.60 -2.27
N GLN A 61 5.89 11.14 -2.07
CA GLN A 61 6.98 10.49 -1.33
C GLN A 61 6.66 10.15 0.13
N SER A 62 5.61 10.74 0.67
CA SER A 62 5.18 10.55 2.05
C SER A 62 4.02 9.57 2.21
N TYR A 63 3.67 8.78 1.18
CA TYR A 63 2.52 7.88 1.20
C TYR A 63 2.89 6.51 0.64
N GLY A 64 2.50 5.43 1.31
CA GLY A 64 2.68 4.08 0.81
C GLY A 64 4.13 3.60 0.77
N ALA A 65 4.82 3.62 1.91
CA ALA A 65 6.24 3.31 1.96
C ALA A 65 6.60 1.90 1.45
N GLY A 66 5.74 0.91 1.68
CA GLY A 66 5.90 -0.43 1.10
C GLY A 66 5.40 -0.47 -0.34
N ILE A 67 4.12 -0.12 -0.55
CA ILE A 67 3.48 -0.20 -1.86
C ILE A 67 2.65 1.06 -2.13
N PHE A 68 2.86 1.69 -3.28
CA PHE A 68 1.98 2.72 -3.81
C PHE A 68 1.28 2.22 -5.08
N ILE A 69 -0.05 2.26 -5.11
CA ILE A 69 -0.88 1.84 -6.25
C ILE A 69 -1.68 3.05 -6.73
N GLY A 70 -1.35 3.55 -7.92
CA GLY A 70 -2.00 4.71 -8.52
C GLY A 70 -2.65 4.41 -9.87
N ASN A 71 -3.99 4.50 -9.94
CA ASN A 71 -4.79 4.31 -11.15
C ASN A 71 -4.42 3.04 -11.95
N ALA A 72 -4.22 1.93 -11.27
CA ALA A 72 -3.82 0.64 -11.85
C ALA A 72 -4.72 -0.48 -11.35
N THR A 73 -4.80 -1.58 -12.11
CA THR A 73 -5.38 -2.83 -11.64
C THR A 73 -4.26 -3.77 -11.23
N VAL A 74 -4.27 -4.25 -9.97
CA VAL A 74 -3.19 -5.08 -9.42
C VAL A 74 -3.71 -6.14 -8.46
N ASP A 75 -3.11 -7.33 -8.54
CA ASP A 75 -3.23 -8.38 -7.54
C ASP A 75 -1.95 -8.48 -6.72
N ILE A 76 -2.09 -8.49 -5.42
CA ILE A 76 -1.03 -8.73 -4.43
C ILE A 76 -1.41 -10.04 -3.72
N LEU A 77 -0.66 -11.09 -4.01
CA LEU A 77 -0.99 -12.46 -3.62
C LEU A 77 0.11 -13.05 -2.76
N ASN A 78 -0.25 -13.73 -1.67
CA ASN A 78 0.71 -14.46 -0.83
C ASN A 78 1.91 -13.60 -0.37
N CYS A 79 1.73 -12.30 -0.23
CA CYS A 79 2.81 -11.35 0.09
C CYS A 79 2.85 -11.01 1.57
N LYS A 80 4.06 -10.66 2.05
CA LYS A 80 4.26 -10.02 3.34
C LYS A 80 4.66 -8.57 3.12
N ILE A 81 3.96 -7.64 3.73
CA ILE A 81 4.26 -6.20 3.70
C ILE A 81 4.57 -5.79 5.14
N VAL A 82 5.86 -5.72 5.48
CA VAL A 82 6.30 -5.62 6.87
C VAL A 82 7.38 -4.56 7.07
N ASP A 83 7.51 -4.03 8.28
CA ASP A 83 8.59 -3.11 8.68
C ASP A 83 8.72 -1.87 7.80
N ASN A 84 7.64 -1.43 7.15
CA ASN A 84 7.64 -0.20 6.38
C ASN A 84 7.23 0.97 7.26
N THR A 85 7.93 2.10 7.12
CA THR A 85 7.66 3.30 7.90
C THR A 85 7.28 4.46 7.00
N ASP A 86 6.05 4.91 7.12
CA ASP A 86 5.50 6.03 6.39
C ASP A 86 5.46 7.31 7.25
N ILE A 87 5.28 8.46 6.61
CA ILE A 87 4.99 9.71 7.33
C ILE A 87 3.51 9.83 7.64
N ARG A 88 2.60 9.43 6.73
CA ARG A 88 1.16 9.71 6.89
C ARG A 88 0.20 8.58 6.56
N MET A 89 0.30 7.96 5.39
CA MET A 89 -0.83 7.24 4.79
C MET A 89 -0.55 5.75 4.55
N GLY A 90 0.04 5.11 5.55
CA GLY A 90 0.18 3.66 5.59
C GLY A 90 1.36 3.08 4.80
N ALA A 91 1.73 1.88 5.17
CA ALA A 91 2.70 1.10 4.39
C ALA A 91 2.17 0.83 2.97
N ILE A 92 0.85 0.76 2.82
CA ILE A 92 0.19 0.55 1.53
C ILE A 92 -0.71 1.75 1.25
N ARG A 93 -0.53 2.37 0.08
CA ARG A 93 -1.43 3.38 -0.47
C ARG A 93 -2.14 2.85 -1.71
N VAL A 94 -3.47 2.91 -1.72
CA VAL A 94 -4.31 2.65 -2.90
C VAL A 94 -5.02 3.94 -3.27
N ASP A 95 -4.63 4.53 -4.39
CA ASP A 95 -5.06 5.87 -4.78
C ASP A 95 -6.26 5.85 -5.76
N ALA A 96 -6.74 7.03 -6.09
CA ALA A 96 -7.91 7.21 -6.92
C ALA A 96 -7.84 6.45 -8.26
N GLY A 97 -8.93 5.80 -8.62
CA GLY A 97 -9.06 5.01 -9.85
C GLY A 97 -8.41 3.63 -9.81
N ALA A 98 -7.65 3.29 -8.76
CA ALA A 98 -7.03 1.98 -8.64
C ALA A 98 -8.04 0.87 -8.33
N GLU A 99 -7.77 -0.32 -8.86
CA GLU A 99 -8.43 -1.57 -8.49
C GLU A 99 -7.36 -2.52 -7.88
N ALA A 100 -7.47 -2.85 -6.61
CA ALA A 100 -6.50 -3.67 -5.90
C ALA A 100 -7.16 -4.88 -5.25
N LEU A 101 -6.56 -6.04 -5.44
CA LEU A 101 -6.84 -7.26 -4.70
C LEU A 101 -5.64 -7.60 -3.82
N PHE A 102 -5.88 -7.78 -2.54
CA PHE A 102 -4.96 -8.42 -1.61
C PHE A 102 -5.55 -9.77 -1.22
N ASP A 103 -4.82 -10.83 -1.45
CA ASP A 103 -5.27 -12.19 -1.13
C ASP A 103 -4.16 -12.97 -0.44
N ASN A 104 -4.49 -13.59 0.69
CA ASN A 104 -3.56 -14.35 1.50
C ASN A 104 -2.29 -13.57 1.89
N CYS A 105 -2.44 -12.30 2.25
CA CYS A 105 -1.33 -11.41 2.59
C CYS A 105 -1.21 -11.17 4.10
N VAL A 106 0.02 -10.87 4.52
CA VAL A 106 0.32 -10.37 5.87
C VAL A 106 0.79 -8.93 5.78
N VAL A 107 0.11 -8.02 6.47
CA VAL A 107 0.48 -6.60 6.61
C VAL A 107 0.75 -6.35 8.08
N ALA A 108 2.02 -6.32 8.47
CA ALA A 108 2.38 -6.32 9.87
C ALA A 108 3.58 -5.42 10.20
N ASP A 109 3.67 -5.00 11.45
CA ASP A 109 4.81 -4.25 12.00
C ASP A 109 5.13 -2.94 11.26
N ASN A 110 4.17 -2.42 10.49
CA ASN A 110 4.33 -1.15 9.79
C ASN A 110 3.96 0.02 10.71
N ALA A 111 4.56 1.18 10.47
CA ALA A 111 4.33 2.34 11.32
C ALA A 111 4.20 3.64 10.52
N THR A 112 3.45 4.60 11.08
CA THR A 112 3.52 5.99 10.65
C THR A 112 4.23 6.85 11.70
N LYS A 113 5.04 7.80 11.24
CA LYS A 113 5.76 8.77 12.08
C LYS A 113 4.96 10.04 12.37
N SER A 114 3.90 10.28 11.63
CA SER A 114 3.11 11.50 11.78
C SER A 114 2.37 11.53 13.11
N THR A 115 2.33 12.70 13.72
CA THR A 115 1.49 13.02 14.86
C THR A 115 0.17 13.71 14.46
N THR A 116 -0.10 13.81 13.13
CA THR A 116 -1.35 14.42 12.65
C THR A 116 -2.53 13.48 12.83
N THR A 117 -3.74 14.04 12.86
CA THR A 117 -4.98 13.29 13.08
C THR A 117 -5.26 12.25 11.99
N TYR A 118 -4.84 12.52 10.77
CA TYR A 118 -5.11 11.63 9.62
C TYR A 118 -3.86 10.82 9.29
N ASN A 119 -3.73 9.64 9.87
CA ASN A 119 -2.70 8.68 9.53
C ASN A 119 -3.17 7.23 9.73
N CYS A 120 -2.49 6.31 9.05
CA CYS A 120 -2.78 4.89 9.08
C CYS A 120 -1.47 4.10 9.03
N GLY A 121 -1.34 3.03 9.81
CA GLY A 121 -0.12 2.22 9.84
C GLY A 121 -0.04 1.21 8.70
N GLY A 122 -1.14 0.53 8.39
CA GLY A 122 -1.22 -0.55 7.40
C GLY A 122 -1.61 -0.07 6.00
N LEU A 123 -2.88 -0.06 5.69
CA LEU A 123 -3.40 0.24 4.35
C LEU A 123 -4.31 1.48 4.37
N TRP A 124 -3.99 2.43 3.51
CA TRP A 124 -4.84 3.59 3.23
C TRP A 124 -5.37 3.54 1.80
N ALA A 125 -6.67 3.52 1.65
CA ALA A 125 -7.34 3.64 0.35
C ALA A 125 -8.05 5.00 0.25
N ASP A 126 -7.83 5.72 -0.85
CA ASP A 126 -8.39 7.04 -1.09
C ASP A 126 -8.94 7.14 -2.52
N GLY A 127 -10.26 7.14 -2.65
CA GLY A 127 -10.93 7.19 -3.94
C GLY A 127 -10.68 5.97 -4.84
N ALA A 128 -10.22 4.85 -4.27
CA ALA A 128 -10.00 3.62 -5.02
C ALA A 128 -11.30 3.16 -5.70
N LYS A 129 -11.22 2.76 -6.95
CA LYS A 129 -12.38 2.25 -7.70
C LYS A 129 -12.86 0.91 -7.14
N LEU A 130 -11.91 0.06 -6.72
CA LEU A 130 -12.20 -1.21 -6.08
C LEU A 130 -11.06 -1.62 -5.17
N LEU A 131 -11.37 -2.00 -3.92
CA LEU A 131 -10.45 -2.63 -2.99
C LEU A 131 -11.05 -3.95 -2.53
N ARG A 132 -10.34 -5.04 -2.76
CA ARG A 132 -10.68 -6.37 -2.24
C ARG A 132 -9.59 -6.86 -1.30
N ILE A 133 -9.99 -7.33 -0.14
CA ILE A 133 -9.09 -7.90 0.87
C ILE A 133 -9.66 -9.25 1.27
N ASN A 134 -8.98 -10.33 0.88
CA ASN A 134 -9.38 -11.70 1.16
C ASN A 134 -8.31 -12.38 1.99
N ASN A 135 -8.70 -13.14 3.01
CA ASN A 135 -7.80 -14.00 3.78
C ASN A 135 -6.49 -13.33 4.19
N CYS A 136 -6.54 -12.05 4.58
CA CYS A 136 -5.37 -11.27 4.95
C CYS A 136 -5.29 -11.04 6.47
N THR A 137 -4.06 -10.99 6.98
CA THR A 137 -3.79 -10.65 8.37
C THR A 137 -3.21 -9.24 8.45
N PHE A 138 -3.81 -8.38 9.27
CA PHE A 138 -3.30 -7.07 9.65
C PHE A 138 -2.96 -7.08 11.13
N SER A 139 -1.68 -7.01 11.48
CA SER A 139 -1.26 -7.11 12.87
C SER A 139 -0.16 -6.12 13.22
N ASN A 140 -0.14 -5.67 14.47
CA ASN A 140 0.93 -4.85 15.04
C ASN A 140 1.30 -3.58 14.25
N ASN A 141 0.43 -3.10 13.36
CA ASN A 141 0.64 -1.85 12.66
C ASN A 141 0.38 -0.67 13.60
N LYS A 142 1.17 0.38 13.52
CA LYS A 142 1.14 1.51 14.45
C LYS A 142 0.82 2.82 13.74
N ALA A 143 -0.14 3.55 14.28
CA ALA A 143 -0.46 4.91 13.88
C ALA A 143 -0.89 5.71 15.12
N SER A 144 -0.53 6.97 15.18
CA SER A 144 -0.97 7.89 16.22
C SER A 144 -2.34 8.53 15.92
N GLY A 145 -2.87 8.31 14.71
CA GLY A 145 -4.11 8.91 14.23
C GLY A 145 -5.30 7.95 14.16
N VAL A 146 -6.01 7.95 13.02
CA VAL A 146 -7.35 7.37 12.93
C VAL A 146 -7.39 5.84 12.86
N ALA A 147 -6.43 5.20 12.20
CA ALA A 147 -6.50 3.74 12.02
C ALA A 147 -5.11 3.09 11.95
N PRO A 148 -4.76 2.21 12.91
CA PRO A 148 -3.50 1.48 12.80
C PRO A 148 -3.49 0.46 11.65
N CYS A 149 -4.63 -0.15 11.30
CA CYS A 149 -4.67 -1.23 10.33
C CYS A 149 -5.13 -0.79 8.93
N ILE A 150 -6.40 -0.42 8.79
CA ILE A 150 -7.00 -0.08 7.49
C ILE A 150 -7.78 1.21 7.63
N TYR A 151 -7.58 2.14 6.70
CA TYR A 151 -8.37 3.34 6.56
C TYR A 151 -8.86 3.50 5.12
N VAL A 152 -10.16 3.67 4.96
CA VAL A 152 -10.79 3.89 3.66
C VAL A 152 -11.41 5.26 3.65
N PHE A 153 -10.99 6.09 2.71
CA PHE A 153 -11.51 7.41 2.46
C PHE A 153 -12.18 7.44 1.08
N GLY A 154 -13.43 7.88 1.04
CA GLY A 154 -14.11 8.19 -0.22
C GLY A 154 -13.88 9.66 -0.54
N ASP A 155 -13.41 9.96 -1.75
CA ASP A 155 -13.35 11.35 -2.17
C ASP A 155 -14.76 11.96 -2.28
N THR A 156 -14.84 13.29 -2.37
CA THR A 156 -16.10 14.06 -2.41
C THR A 156 -16.99 13.79 -3.64
N GLY A 157 -16.61 12.86 -4.51
CA GLY A 157 -17.34 12.44 -5.71
C GLY A 157 -17.15 10.97 -6.07
N GLY A 158 -16.23 10.27 -5.40
CA GLY A 158 -15.85 8.88 -5.71
C GLY A 158 -16.48 7.86 -4.77
N LYS A 159 -16.98 6.79 -5.33
CA LYS A 159 -17.43 5.63 -4.57
C LYS A 159 -16.25 4.65 -4.46
N THR A 160 -15.60 4.59 -3.31
CA THR A 160 -14.69 3.47 -3.02
C THR A 160 -15.52 2.23 -2.73
N ASN A 161 -15.43 1.21 -3.59
CA ASN A 161 -16.06 -0.08 -3.33
C ASN A 161 -15.07 -0.95 -2.56
N VAL A 162 -15.41 -1.29 -1.33
CA VAL A 162 -14.57 -2.15 -0.48
C VAL A 162 -15.28 -3.48 -0.25
N LEU A 163 -14.58 -4.57 -0.53
CA LEU A 163 -15.02 -5.93 -0.26
C LEU A 163 -13.98 -6.60 0.63
N ILE A 164 -14.35 -6.94 1.85
CA ILE A 164 -13.51 -7.71 2.77
C ILE A 164 -14.17 -9.08 2.93
N SER A 165 -13.45 -10.12 2.59
CA SER A 165 -13.88 -11.51 2.74
C SER A 165 -13.00 -12.23 3.74
N LEU A 166 -13.61 -12.93 4.67
CA LEU A 166 -12.96 -13.83 5.61
C LEU A 166 -13.28 -15.25 5.14
N SER A 167 -12.28 -16.02 4.88
CA SER A 167 -12.42 -17.45 4.56
C SER A 167 -11.82 -18.29 5.66
#